data_8030aa80c81fb77809b57984e31f87b0
#
_entry.id   8030aa80c81fb77809b57984e31f87b0
#
_cell.length_a   1.000
_cell.length_b   1.000
_cell.length_c   1.000
_cell.angle_alpha   90.00
_cell.angle_beta   90.00
_cell.angle_gamma   90.00
#
_symmetry.space_group_name_H-M   'P 1'
#
loop_
_entity.id
_entity.type
_entity.pdbx_description
1 polymer ?
#
loop_
_entity_poly.entity_id
_entity_poly.type
_entity_poly.pdbx_seq_one_letter_code
_entity_poly.pdbx_strand_id
1 'polypeptide(L)'
;MTQQKKVALVTGASRGIGAAIAQRLIQDGFFVVGTATSESGAEKIVENYAENGTGMVLDVRDGDAIDALVSEIEQKYGSVLILINNAGI
;
A
#
# COMPACT_ATOMS: atom_id res chain seq x y z
N MET A 1 6.64 6.20 -24.04
CA MET A 1 6.80 7.10 -22.91
C MET A 1 6.13 6.56 -21.68
N THR A 2 6.88 6.40 -20.63
CA THR A 2 6.35 5.78 -19.41
C THR A 2 5.71 6.86 -18.56
N GLN A 3 4.43 6.70 -18.27
CA GLN A 3 3.79 7.55 -17.30
C GLN A 3 3.99 6.94 -15.92
N GLN A 4 4.56 7.72 -15.02
CA GLN A 4 4.67 7.31 -13.64
C GLN A 4 3.29 7.42 -13.01
N LYS A 5 2.81 6.32 -12.44
CA LYS A 5 1.56 6.35 -11.70
C LYS A 5 1.79 7.06 -10.37
N LYS A 6 0.74 7.71 -9.89
CA LYS A 6 0.74 8.29 -8.55
C LYS A 6 0.67 7.14 -7.54
N VAL A 7 1.43 7.27 -6.47
CA VAL A 7 1.53 6.21 -5.47
C VAL A 7 0.66 6.52 -4.27
N ALA A 8 -0.10 5.54 -3.82
CA ALA A 8 -0.88 5.63 -2.60
C ALA A 8 -0.47 4.50 -1.66
N LEU A 9 -0.39 4.79 -0.38
CA LEU A 9 -0.09 3.80 0.65
C LEU A 9 -1.33 3.60 1.51
N VAL A 10 -1.80 2.36 1.61
CA VAL A 10 -2.97 2.02 2.44
C VAL A 10 -2.55 1.00 3.48
N THR A 11 -2.59 1.37 4.75
CA THR A 11 -2.30 0.41 5.82
C THR A 11 -3.53 -0.42 6.14
N GLY A 12 -3.33 -1.67 6.53
CA GLY A 12 -4.44 -2.57 6.84
C GLY A 12 -5.29 -2.88 5.62
N ALA A 13 -4.65 -3.16 4.48
CA ALA A 13 -5.33 -3.27 3.19
C ALA A 13 -5.75 -4.69 2.82
N SER A 14 -5.48 -5.68 3.68
CA SER A 14 -5.74 -7.08 3.34
C SER A 14 -7.22 -7.45 3.37
N ARG A 15 -8.05 -6.67 4.04
CA ARG A 15 -9.49 -6.95 4.14
C ARG A 15 -10.26 -5.71 4.57
N GLY A 16 -11.59 -5.80 4.50
CA GLY A 16 -12.49 -4.78 5.02
C GLY A 16 -12.40 -3.45 4.31
N ILE A 17 -12.48 -2.38 5.09
CA ILE A 17 -12.51 -1.01 4.56
C ILE A 17 -11.21 -0.68 3.83
N GLY A 18 -10.07 -1.11 4.39
CA GLY A 18 -8.78 -0.87 3.74
C GLY A 18 -8.69 -1.49 2.37
N ALA A 19 -9.19 -2.72 2.21
CA ALA A 19 -9.20 -3.38 0.91
C ALA A 19 -10.10 -2.64 -0.08
N ALA A 20 -11.25 -2.17 0.36
CA ALA A 20 -12.17 -1.42 -0.50
C ALA A 20 -11.56 -0.09 -0.96
N ILE A 21 -10.91 0.62 -0.04
CA ILE A 21 -10.23 1.88 -0.37
C ILE A 21 -9.13 1.63 -1.41
N ALA A 22 -8.33 0.60 -1.20
CA ALA A 22 -7.24 0.26 -2.10
C ALA A 22 -7.75 -0.04 -3.51
N GLN A 23 -8.83 -0.81 -3.63
CA GLN A 23 -9.41 -1.11 -4.94
C GLN A 23 -9.91 0.15 -5.64
N ARG A 24 -10.50 1.07 -4.90
CA ARG A 24 -10.97 2.33 -5.48
C ARG A 24 -9.81 3.17 -5.99
N LEU A 25 -8.71 3.21 -5.24
CA LEU A 25 -7.53 3.96 -5.68
C LEU A 25 -6.92 3.34 -6.93
N ILE A 26 -6.92 2.02 -7.04
CA ILE A 26 -6.45 1.35 -8.25
C ILE A 26 -7.34 1.75 -9.44
N GLN A 27 -8.66 1.77 -9.25
CA GLN A 27 -9.58 2.18 -10.30
C GLN A 27 -9.34 3.63 -10.73
N ASP A 28 -8.90 4.46 -9.81
CA ASP A 28 -8.60 5.87 -10.08
C ASP A 28 -7.20 6.07 -10.69
N GLY A 29 -6.46 5.01 -10.94
CA GLY A 29 -5.18 5.06 -11.63
C GLY A 29 -3.96 5.14 -10.73
N PHE A 30 -4.11 4.92 -9.43
CA PHE A 30 -2.98 4.91 -8.51
C PHE A 30 -2.25 3.57 -8.53
N PHE A 31 -0.95 3.63 -8.30
CA PHE A 31 -0.19 2.44 -7.90
C PHE A 31 -0.31 2.35 -6.39
N VAL A 32 -0.91 1.27 -5.89
CA VAL A 32 -1.23 1.16 -4.46
C VAL A 32 -0.27 0.21 -3.76
N VAL A 33 0.35 0.70 -2.69
CA VAL A 33 1.10 -0.15 -1.77
C VAL A 33 0.18 -0.42 -0.58
N GLY A 34 -0.25 -1.66 -0.43
CA GLY A 34 -1.07 -2.06 0.69
C GLY A 34 -0.23 -2.76 1.74
N THR A 35 -0.59 -2.60 3.01
CA THR A 35 0.12 -3.30 4.07
C THR A 35 -0.79 -4.26 4.82
N ALA A 36 -0.19 -5.31 5.36
CA ALA A 36 -0.84 -6.26 6.22
C ALA A 36 0.08 -6.56 7.39
N THR A 37 -0.46 -7.17 8.43
CA THR A 37 0.32 -7.50 9.62
C THR A 37 1.07 -8.82 9.49
N SER A 38 0.76 -9.60 8.45
CA SER A 38 1.39 -10.91 8.22
C SER A 38 1.84 -11.04 6.78
N GLU A 39 2.77 -11.96 6.56
CA GLU A 39 3.24 -12.25 5.22
C GLU A 39 2.14 -12.81 4.32
N SER A 40 1.26 -13.65 4.88
CA SER A 40 0.16 -14.20 4.09
C SER A 40 -0.82 -13.12 3.65
N GLY A 41 -1.08 -12.13 4.50
CA GLY A 41 -1.91 -10.99 4.13
C GLY A 41 -1.26 -10.14 3.04
N ALA A 42 0.05 -9.92 3.15
CA ALA A 42 0.79 -9.17 2.15
C ALA A 42 0.79 -9.90 0.79
N GLU A 43 0.94 -11.21 0.81
CA GLU A 43 0.90 -12.01 -0.42
C GLU A 43 -0.45 -11.92 -1.11
N LYS A 44 -1.53 -11.93 -0.34
CA LYS A 44 -2.88 -11.76 -0.91
C LYS A 44 -3.02 -10.41 -1.59
N ILE A 45 -2.45 -9.37 -0.99
CA ILE A 45 -2.47 -8.04 -1.58
C ILE A 45 -1.72 -8.04 -2.91
N VAL A 46 -0.54 -8.64 -2.94
CA VAL A 46 0.24 -8.74 -4.18
C VAL A 46 -0.56 -9.44 -5.27
N GLU A 47 -1.20 -10.55 -4.94
CA GLU A 47 -2.01 -11.29 -5.90
C GLU A 47 -3.19 -10.47 -6.41
N ASN A 48 -3.89 -9.77 -5.50
CA ASN A 48 -5.08 -9.01 -5.85
C ASN A 48 -4.77 -7.77 -6.70
N TYR A 49 -3.63 -7.14 -6.45
CA TYR A 49 -3.30 -5.90 -7.15
C TYR A 49 -2.58 -6.16 -8.47
N ALA A 50 -1.93 -7.30 -8.61
CA ALA A 50 -1.16 -7.68 -9.79
C ALA A 50 -0.19 -6.55 -10.16
N GLU A 51 -0.31 -5.99 -11.35
CA GLU A 51 0.58 -4.92 -11.82
C GLU A 51 0.22 -3.54 -11.28
N ASN A 52 -0.91 -3.42 -10.57
CA ASN A 52 -1.42 -2.13 -10.11
C ASN A 52 -0.96 -1.77 -8.70
N GLY A 53 -0.15 -2.61 -8.09
CA GLY A 53 0.34 -2.32 -6.76
C GLY A 53 1.17 -3.45 -6.19
N THR A 54 1.42 -3.37 -4.89
CA THR A 54 2.16 -4.40 -4.18
C THR A 54 1.70 -4.46 -2.73
N GLY A 55 2.10 -5.51 -2.04
CA GLY A 55 1.78 -5.70 -0.62
C GLY A 55 3.06 -5.81 0.21
N MET A 56 3.02 -5.26 1.39
CA MET A 56 4.14 -5.29 2.32
C MET A 56 3.64 -5.58 3.73
N VAL A 57 4.52 -6.13 4.57
CA VAL A 57 4.21 -6.35 5.97
C VAL A 57 4.58 -5.09 6.75
N LEU A 58 3.67 -4.63 7.60
CA LEU A 58 3.92 -3.45 8.43
C LEU A 58 3.21 -3.58 9.77
N ASP A 59 3.94 -3.32 10.85
CA ASP A 59 3.37 -3.15 12.17
C ASP A 59 3.21 -1.65 12.40
N VAL A 60 1.98 -1.17 12.38
CA VAL A 60 1.69 0.27 12.50
C VAL A 60 2.00 0.82 13.89
N ARG A 61 2.28 -0.04 14.87
CA ARG A 61 2.67 0.40 16.19
C ARG A 61 4.11 0.88 16.23
N ASP A 62 4.89 0.56 15.21
CA ASP A 62 6.29 0.94 15.10
C ASP A 62 6.42 2.11 14.13
N GLY A 63 6.57 3.32 14.67
CA GLY A 63 6.68 4.53 13.84
C GLY A 63 7.91 4.54 12.95
N ASP A 64 9.01 3.97 13.42
CA ASP A 64 10.22 3.87 12.61
C ASP A 64 10.02 2.97 11.40
N ALA A 65 9.21 1.90 11.56
CA ALA A 65 8.90 1.00 10.46
C ALA A 65 8.09 1.71 9.38
N ILE A 66 7.17 2.59 9.79
CA ILE A 66 6.37 3.37 8.83
C ILE A 66 7.28 4.29 8.02
N ASP A 67 8.17 5.01 8.67
CA ASP A 67 9.09 5.93 7.99
C ASP A 67 10.01 5.18 7.03
N ALA A 68 10.53 4.03 7.46
CA ALA A 68 11.38 3.21 6.62
C ALA A 68 10.62 2.70 5.39
N LEU A 69 9.36 2.30 5.59
CA LEU A 69 8.52 1.83 4.50
C LEU A 69 8.26 2.92 3.47
N VAL A 70 7.91 4.12 3.93
CA VAL A 70 7.67 5.24 3.02
C VAL A 70 8.93 5.56 2.22
N SER A 71 10.07 5.56 2.87
CA SER A 71 11.35 5.82 2.21
C SER A 71 11.64 4.76 1.13
N GLU A 72 11.41 3.49 1.44
CA GLU A 72 11.61 2.41 0.48
C GLU A 72 10.66 2.55 -0.71
N ILE A 73 9.39 2.86 -0.46
CA ILE A 73 8.40 3.05 -1.51
C ILE A 73 8.83 4.20 -2.43
N GLU A 74 9.27 5.30 -1.84
CA GLU A 74 9.67 6.46 -2.65
C GLU A 74 10.87 6.17 -3.52
N GLN A 75 11.79 5.34 -3.06
CA GLN A 75 12.94 4.95 -3.86
C GLN A 75 12.57 4.03 -5.02
N LYS A 76 11.61 3.14 -4.81
CA LYS A 76 11.25 2.12 -5.81
C LYS A 76 10.17 2.57 -6.77
N TYR A 77 9.19 3.31 -6.28
CA TYR A 77 7.97 3.57 -7.05
C TYR A 77 7.68 5.05 -7.26
N GLY A 78 8.18 5.91 -6.40
CA GLY A 78 7.95 7.34 -6.49
C GLY A 78 7.30 7.90 -5.23
N SER A 79 7.07 9.20 -5.23
CA SER A 79 6.54 9.89 -4.06
C SER A 79 5.15 9.41 -3.67
N VAL A 80 4.94 9.19 -2.38
CA VAL A 80 3.63 8.81 -1.85
C VAL A 80 2.78 10.07 -1.78
N LEU A 81 1.73 10.13 -2.60
CA LEU A 81 0.83 11.27 -2.65
C LEU A 81 -0.33 11.16 -1.68
N ILE A 82 -0.74 9.93 -1.40
CA ILE A 82 -1.87 9.66 -0.51
C ILE A 82 -1.46 8.61 0.50
N LEU A 83 -1.70 8.89 1.76
CA LEU A 83 -1.50 7.93 2.83
C LEU A 83 -2.85 7.71 3.52
N ILE A 84 -3.37 6.49 3.45
CA ILE A 84 -4.59 6.10 4.15
C ILE A 84 -4.18 5.24 5.33
N ASN A 85 -4.27 5.80 6.51
CA ASN A 85 -3.89 5.11 7.74
C ASN A 85 -5.11 4.41 8.32
N ASN A 86 -5.43 3.25 7.75
CA ASN A 86 -6.61 2.47 8.13
C ASN A 86 -6.33 1.45 9.23
N ALA A 87 -5.11 0.96 9.33
CA ALA A 87 -4.76 -0.03 10.35
C ALA A 87 -4.84 0.60 11.74
N GLY A 88 -5.37 -0.14 12.70
CA GLY A 88 -5.48 0.35 14.06
C GLY A 88 -6.80 1.04 14.39
N ILE A 89 -7.69 1.12 13.43
CA ILE A 89 -9.02 1.66 13.66
C ILE A 89 -9.96 0.59 14.21
#